data_f720bdc2e59d1a996e458ddb782fb297
#
_entry.id   f720bdc2e59d1a996e458ddb782fb297
#
_cell.length_a   1.000
_cell.length_b   1.000
_cell.length_c   1.000
_cell.angle_alpha   90.00
_cell.angle_beta   90.00
_cell.angle_gamma   90.00
#
_symmetry.space_group_name_H-M   'P 1'
#
loop_
_entity.id
_entity.type
_entity.pdbx_description
1 polymer ?
#
loop_
_entity_poly.entity_id
_entity_poly.type
_entity_poly.pdbx_seq_one_letter_code
_entity_poly.pdbx_strand_id
1 'polypeptide(L)'
;LVDDADQLPGLHHVLDYLPRTGVGVRHIAKLILTVRDYARKQVMKTVMEVNRPETIKIGTLKDDDIRKLMEVYYGITNPLYTDRIVSIAEGNARLAMLAGKLAAESHNLSAIQDASDLYHSYYHNQIDSLISSKTGLYSAGIIAFVQSIHLDHLESLAPIFKTLGITGDDFKTDLKLLHKAEIVDLCNDKAARISDQSFSNFLIKYVFVEEKAV
;
A
#
# COMPACT_ATOMS: atom_id res chain seq x y z
N LEU A 1 -10.19 1.27 16.01
CA LEU A 1 -9.65 1.78 14.75
C LEU A 1 -9.95 0.77 13.65
N VAL A 2 -10.50 1.21 12.54
CA VAL A 2 -10.62 0.43 11.30
C VAL A 2 -9.86 1.21 10.24
N ASP A 3 -8.78 0.62 9.77
CA ASP A 3 -7.96 1.18 8.71
C ASP A 3 -8.46 0.69 7.35
N ASP A 4 -8.36 1.56 6.33
CA ASP A 4 -8.86 1.27 4.98
C ASP A 4 -10.31 0.72 4.98
N ALA A 5 -11.22 1.41 5.66
CA ALA A 5 -12.61 0.98 5.84
C ALA A 5 -13.36 0.74 4.52
N ASP A 6 -12.88 1.34 3.42
CA ASP A 6 -13.37 1.11 2.06
C ASP A 6 -13.06 -0.28 1.52
N GLN A 7 -12.05 -0.95 2.07
CA GLN A 7 -11.66 -2.30 1.68
C GLN A 7 -12.23 -3.39 2.60
N LEU A 8 -12.97 -3.00 3.65
CA LEU A 8 -13.55 -3.95 4.59
C LEU A 8 -14.91 -4.48 4.08
N PRO A 9 -14.97 -5.74 3.61
CA PRO A 9 -16.25 -6.36 3.28
C PRO A 9 -17.12 -6.43 4.55
N GLY A 10 -18.34 -5.94 4.46
CA GLY A 10 -19.27 -5.98 5.59
C GLY A 10 -19.02 -4.93 6.68
N LEU A 11 -18.49 -3.76 6.33
CA LEU A 11 -18.36 -2.62 7.26
C LEU A 11 -19.64 -2.36 8.06
N HIS A 12 -20.81 -2.52 7.45
CA HIS A 12 -22.10 -2.37 8.13
C HIS A 12 -22.26 -3.32 9.31
N HIS A 13 -21.77 -4.55 9.23
CA HIS A 13 -21.81 -5.49 10.35
C HIS A 13 -20.95 -5.02 11.51
N VAL A 14 -19.76 -4.45 11.24
CA VAL A 14 -18.90 -3.87 12.28
C VAL A 14 -19.62 -2.71 12.98
N LEU A 15 -20.32 -1.88 12.21
CA LEU A 15 -21.06 -0.74 12.74
C LEU A 15 -22.27 -1.18 13.56
N ASP A 16 -22.93 -2.28 13.22
CA ASP A 16 -24.08 -2.82 13.96
C ASP A 16 -23.70 -3.32 15.37
N TYR A 17 -22.44 -3.74 15.56
CA TYR A 17 -21.92 -4.15 16.88
C TYR A 17 -21.55 -2.95 17.77
N LEU A 18 -21.49 -1.73 17.24
CA LEU A 18 -21.24 -0.57 18.06
C LEU A 18 -22.49 -0.25 18.89
N PRO A 19 -22.35 0.03 20.18
CA PRO A 19 -23.49 0.41 20.99
C PRO A 19 -24.14 1.66 20.39
N ARG A 20 -25.36 1.51 19.89
CA ARG A 20 -26.18 2.63 19.47
C ARG A 20 -26.34 3.52 20.68
N THR A 21 -25.99 4.79 20.54
CA THR A 21 -26.12 5.79 21.62
C THR A 21 -27.59 5.93 22.00
N GLY A 22 -28.05 5.10 22.92
CA GLY A 22 -29.38 5.15 23.52
C GLY A 22 -29.26 5.66 24.95
N VAL A 23 -30.28 6.36 25.41
CA VAL A 23 -30.40 6.85 26.79
C VAL A 23 -30.18 5.69 27.76
N GLY A 24 -29.10 5.71 28.55
CA GLY A 24 -28.81 4.74 29.59
C GLY A 24 -27.54 3.88 29.42
N VAL A 25 -26.81 3.94 28.31
CA VAL A 25 -25.57 3.15 28.11
C VAL A 25 -24.36 3.95 28.52
N ARG A 26 -23.66 3.51 29.58
CA ARG A 26 -22.47 4.20 30.14
C ARG A 26 -21.16 3.96 29.36
N HIS A 27 -21.15 3.12 28.34
CA HIS A 27 -19.94 2.83 27.57
C HIS A 27 -20.03 3.44 26.18
N ILE A 28 -19.36 4.57 25.98
CA ILE A 28 -19.23 5.21 24.69
C ILE A 28 -18.02 4.61 23.98
N ALA A 29 -18.25 3.73 23.03
CA ALA A 29 -17.20 3.30 22.11
C ALA A 29 -17.00 4.42 21.07
N LYS A 30 -15.74 4.84 20.87
CA LYS A 30 -15.34 5.73 19.76
C LYS A 30 -14.77 4.86 18.65
N LEU A 31 -15.30 5.03 17.44
CA LEU A 31 -14.78 4.38 16.25
C LEU A 31 -14.04 5.41 15.40
N ILE A 32 -12.82 5.10 15.03
CA ILE A 32 -12.03 5.86 14.07
C ILE A 32 -11.93 4.99 12.81
N LEU A 33 -12.36 5.54 11.67
CA LEU A 33 -12.28 4.91 10.37
C LEU A 33 -11.34 5.74 9.52
N THR A 34 -10.35 5.11 8.89
CA THR A 34 -9.66 5.73 7.77
C THR A 34 -10.31 5.30 6.46
N VAL A 35 -10.38 6.21 5.50
CA VAL A 35 -11.00 5.98 4.20
C VAL A 35 -10.33 6.85 3.15
N ARG A 36 -10.14 6.30 1.97
CA ARG A 36 -9.57 7.04 0.84
C ARG A 36 -10.61 7.98 0.23
N ASP A 37 -10.16 9.13 -0.27
CA ASP A 37 -11.05 10.19 -0.81
C ASP A 37 -12.04 9.66 -1.87
N TYR A 38 -11.59 8.76 -2.75
CA TYR A 38 -12.46 8.19 -3.80
C TYR A 38 -13.62 7.35 -3.25
N ALA A 39 -13.40 6.66 -2.13
CA ALA A 39 -14.39 5.77 -1.52
C ALA A 39 -15.25 6.47 -0.44
N ARG A 40 -14.89 7.72 -0.09
CA ARG A 40 -15.52 8.47 0.99
C ARG A 40 -17.04 8.49 0.90
N LYS A 41 -17.60 8.74 -0.29
CA LYS A 41 -19.06 8.84 -0.46
C LYS A 41 -19.78 7.54 -0.08
N GLN A 42 -19.20 6.40 -0.48
CA GLN A 42 -19.77 5.08 -0.22
C GLN A 42 -19.70 4.74 1.27
N VAL A 43 -18.53 4.90 1.89
CA VAL A 43 -18.32 4.63 3.32
C VAL A 43 -19.20 5.55 4.16
N MET A 44 -19.25 6.85 3.84
CA MET A 44 -20.09 7.81 4.55
C MET A 44 -21.58 7.45 4.49
N LYS A 45 -22.07 6.93 3.36
CA LYS A 45 -23.45 6.46 3.26
C LYS A 45 -23.74 5.38 4.30
N THR A 46 -22.88 4.36 4.40
CA THR A 46 -23.03 3.27 5.37
C THR A 46 -22.92 3.75 6.82
N VAL A 47 -21.97 4.65 7.11
CA VAL A 47 -21.75 5.16 8.46
C VAL A 47 -22.91 6.07 8.93
N MET A 48 -23.48 6.88 8.02
CA MET A 48 -24.62 7.77 8.34
C MET A 48 -25.91 7.02 8.68
N GLU A 49 -26.06 5.76 8.26
CA GLU A 49 -27.20 4.91 8.64
C GLU A 49 -27.16 4.55 10.13
N VAL A 50 -25.99 4.59 10.76
CA VAL A 50 -25.80 4.20 12.16
C VAL A 50 -25.60 5.43 13.06
N ASN A 51 -24.79 6.39 12.62
CA ASN A 51 -24.44 7.57 13.44
C ASN A 51 -24.06 8.77 12.54
N ARG A 52 -23.94 9.96 13.15
CA ARG A 52 -23.40 11.16 12.48
C ARG A 52 -21.90 11.25 12.74
N PRO A 53 -21.04 10.92 11.76
CA PRO A 53 -19.60 10.96 11.97
C PRO A 53 -19.06 12.38 11.88
N GLU A 54 -18.04 12.65 12.68
CA GLU A 54 -17.16 13.78 12.46
C GLU A 54 -16.14 13.41 11.39
N THR A 55 -15.88 14.31 10.45
CA THR A 55 -14.92 14.07 9.36
C THR A 55 -13.70 14.93 9.55
N ILE A 56 -12.54 14.28 9.62
CA ILE A 56 -11.23 14.95 9.61
C ILE A 56 -10.59 14.66 8.27
N LYS A 57 -10.32 15.71 7.49
CA LYS A 57 -9.60 15.58 6.23
C LYS A 57 -8.10 15.71 6.48
N ILE A 58 -7.34 14.64 6.16
CA ILE A 58 -5.89 14.65 6.17
C ILE A 58 -5.43 15.12 4.78
N GLY A 59 -4.74 16.25 4.72
CA GLY A 59 -4.16 16.81 3.49
C GLY A 59 -2.73 16.31 3.27
N THR A 60 -2.14 16.77 2.17
CA THR A 60 -0.71 16.61 1.91
C THR A 60 0.12 17.41 2.92
N LEU A 61 1.33 16.95 3.21
CA LEU A 61 2.29 17.69 4.02
C LEU A 61 2.74 18.95 3.28
N LYS A 62 2.96 20.03 4.03
CA LYS A 62 3.63 21.22 3.51
C LYS A 62 5.14 20.97 3.46
N ASP A 63 5.84 21.73 2.63
CA ASP A 63 7.30 21.65 2.47
C ASP A 63 8.02 21.78 3.81
N ASP A 64 7.60 22.71 4.67
CA ASP A 64 8.20 22.92 5.99
C ASP A 64 7.94 21.73 6.94
N ASP A 65 6.79 21.07 6.82
CA ASP A 65 6.49 19.87 7.60
C ASP A 65 7.39 18.71 7.17
N ILE A 66 7.67 18.59 5.85
CA ILE A 66 8.61 17.59 5.34
C ILE A 66 10.02 17.88 5.82
N ARG A 67 10.49 19.14 5.75
CA ARG A 67 11.83 19.53 6.25
C ARG A 67 11.98 19.20 7.75
N LYS A 68 10.98 19.55 8.54
CA LYS A 68 10.96 19.23 9.97
C LYS A 68 10.95 17.73 10.25
N LEU A 69 10.22 16.97 9.44
CA LEU A 69 10.19 15.51 9.53
C LEU A 69 11.57 14.92 9.22
N MET A 70 12.28 15.44 8.21
CA MET A 70 13.65 15.03 7.88
C MET A 70 14.64 15.33 9.01
N GLU A 71 14.55 16.51 9.60
CA GLU A 71 15.39 16.89 10.74
C GLU A 71 15.15 15.99 11.95
N VAL A 72 13.88 15.80 12.35
CA VAL A 72 13.51 15.08 13.57
C VAL A 72 13.80 13.58 13.48
N TYR A 73 13.47 12.95 12.34
CA TYR A 73 13.55 11.49 12.21
C TYR A 73 14.86 10.98 11.64
N TYR A 74 15.51 11.78 10.79
CA TYR A 74 16.73 11.35 10.08
C TYR A 74 17.95 12.22 10.35
N GLY A 75 17.81 13.32 11.10
CA GLY A 75 18.89 14.26 11.35
C GLY A 75 19.38 14.98 10.08
N ILE A 76 18.56 15.01 9.03
CA ILE A 76 18.93 15.63 7.75
C ILE A 76 18.58 17.11 7.82
N THR A 77 19.61 17.95 7.92
CA THR A 77 19.51 19.42 7.99
C THR A 77 20.08 20.12 6.75
N ASN A 78 20.77 19.38 5.87
CA ASN A 78 21.36 19.95 4.65
C ASN A 78 20.26 20.41 3.69
N PRO A 79 20.18 21.72 3.32
CA PRO A 79 19.13 22.25 2.45
C PRO A 79 19.05 21.56 1.09
N LEU A 80 20.18 21.17 0.49
CA LEU A 80 20.20 20.49 -0.81
C LEU A 80 19.46 19.14 -0.75
N TYR A 81 19.64 18.39 0.35
CA TYR A 81 18.94 17.12 0.55
C TYR A 81 17.48 17.33 0.89
N THR A 82 17.16 18.25 1.78
CA THR A 82 15.78 18.50 2.19
C THR A 82 14.94 19.05 1.04
N ASP A 83 15.49 19.97 0.23
CA ASP A 83 14.80 20.51 -0.95
C ASP A 83 14.56 19.43 -2.01
N ARG A 84 15.52 18.53 -2.19
CA ARG A 84 15.36 17.39 -3.10
C ARG A 84 14.28 16.42 -2.61
N ILE A 85 14.27 16.10 -1.31
CA ILE A 85 13.25 15.25 -0.70
C ILE A 85 11.86 15.88 -0.82
N VAL A 86 11.74 17.19 -0.56
CA VAL A 86 10.49 17.94 -0.74
C VAL A 86 9.99 17.82 -2.18
N SER A 87 10.88 18.04 -3.16
CA SER A 87 10.55 17.94 -4.59
C SER A 87 10.07 16.53 -4.99
N ILE A 88 10.71 15.47 -4.49
CA ILE A 88 10.32 14.08 -4.80
C ILE A 88 9.02 13.69 -4.10
N ALA A 89 8.84 14.15 -2.87
CA ALA A 89 7.71 13.76 -2.04
C ALA A 89 6.39 14.43 -2.46
N GLU A 90 6.42 15.65 -3.01
CA GLU A 90 5.24 16.41 -3.44
C GLU A 90 4.12 16.42 -2.38
N GLY A 91 4.50 16.56 -1.12
CA GLY A 91 3.57 16.51 0.02
C GLY A 91 3.16 15.12 0.48
N ASN A 92 3.65 14.05 -0.14
CA ASN A 92 3.39 12.69 0.28
C ASN A 92 4.32 12.27 1.42
N ALA A 93 3.75 12.07 2.62
CA ALA A 93 4.50 11.70 3.82
C ALA A 93 5.32 10.40 3.63
N ARG A 94 4.77 9.42 2.93
CA ARG A 94 5.42 8.13 2.69
C ARG A 94 6.65 8.31 1.79
N LEU A 95 6.51 9.02 0.68
CA LEU A 95 7.65 9.33 -0.21
C LEU A 95 8.74 10.11 0.54
N ALA A 96 8.35 11.09 1.37
CA ALA A 96 9.29 11.82 2.21
C ALA A 96 10.08 10.88 3.14
N MET A 97 9.38 9.95 3.83
CA MET A 97 10.02 8.98 4.72
C MET A 97 10.96 8.02 3.98
N LEU A 98 10.56 7.52 2.81
CA LEU A 98 11.39 6.64 1.99
C LEU A 98 12.65 7.37 1.50
N ALA A 99 12.49 8.59 0.99
CA ALA A 99 13.61 9.42 0.55
C ALA A 99 14.55 9.79 1.71
N GLY A 100 14.00 10.12 2.87
CA GLY A 100 14.76 10.40 4.09
C GLY A 100 15.58 9.21 4.55
N LYS A 101 14.97 8.02 4.58
CA LYS A 101 15.69 6.77 4.93
C LYS A 101 16.82 6.49 3.96
N LEU A 102 16.55 6.57 2.66
CA LEU A 102 17.58 6.34 1.65
C LEU A 102 18.73 7.35 1.72
N ALA A 103 18.41 8.63 1.95
CA ALA A 103 19.41 9.68 2.12
C ALA A 103 20.28 9.45 3.37
N ALA A 104 19.68 9.00 4.47
CA ALA A 104 20.41 8.69 5.70
C ALA A 104 21.34 7.47 5.54
N GLU A 105 20.92 6.45 4.81
CA GLU A 105 21.67 5.22 4.59
C GLU A 105 22.79 5.37 3.54
N SER A 106 22.47 5.98 2.40
CA SER A 106 23.38 6.05 1.25
C SER A 106 24.17 7.35 1.15
N HIS A 107 23.73 8.41 1.85
CA HIS A 107 24.22 9.78 1.73
C HIS A 107 24.21 10.31 0.28
N ASN A 108 23.40 9.74 -0.60
CA ASN A 108 23.36 10.11 -2.00
C ASN A 108 21.94 10.01 -2.57
N LEU A 109 21.37 11.17 -2.94
CA LEU A 109 20.10 11.26 -3.67
C LEU A 109 20.28 11.72 -5.12
N SER A 110 21.52 11.84 -5.61
CA SER A 110 21.78 12.44 -6.94
C SER A 110 21.23 11.60 -8.10
N ALA A 111 21.12 10.28 -7.92
CA ALA A 111 20.58 9.36 -8.92
C ALA A 111 19.03 9.29 -8.94
N ILE A 112 18.37 9.85 -7.92
CA ILE A 112 16.92 9.78 -7.79
C ILE A 112 16.32 11.05 -8.39
N GLN A 113 15.62 10.91 -9.52
CA GLN A 113 15.01 12.04 -10.21
C GLN A 113 13.53 12.23 -9.82
N ASP A 114 12.83 11.15 -9.61
CA ASP A 114 11.41 11.14 -9.28
C ASP A 114 11.02 10.03 -8.28
N ALA A 115 9.73 9.90 -8.02
CA ALA A 115 9.19 8.89 -7.13
C ALA A 115 9.42 7.45 -7.64
N SER A 116 9.50 7.24 -8.95
CA SER A 116 9.75 5.92 -9.54
C SER A 116 11.17 5.45 -9.23
N ASP A 117 12.16 6.33 -9.44
CA ASP A 117 13.55 6.06 -9.10
C ASP A 117 13.72 5.78 -7.60
N LEU A 118 12.98 6.54 -6.77
CA LEU A 118 12.96 6.33 -5.33
C LEU A 118 12.46 4.93 -4.95
N TYR A 119 11.33 4.52 -5.53
CA TYR A 119 10.77 3.20 -5.28
C TYR A 119 11.70 2.10 -5.79
N HIS A 120 12.25 2.25 -6.98
CA HIS A 120 13.21 1.30 -7.53
C HIS A 120 14.42 1.14 -6.60
N SER A 121 15.01 2.24 -6.17
CA SER A 121 16.16 2.24 -5.28
C SER A 121 15.83 1.66 -3.89
N TYR A 122 14.64 1.95 -3.36
CA TYR A 122 14.21 1.47 -2.05
C TYR A 122 13.88 -0.03 -2.04
N TYR A 123 13.20 -0.50 -3.10
CA TYR A 123 12.77 -1.90 -3.20
C TYR A 123 13.73 -2.79 -3.99
N HIS A 124 14.89 -2.27 -4.37
CA HIS A 124 15.89 -2.98 -5.18
C HIS A 124 16.17 -4.41 -4.68
N ASN A 125 16.45 -4.57 -3.40
CA ASN A 125 16.73 -5.90 -2.84
C ASN A 125 15.53 -6.86 -2.89
N GLN A 126 14.31 -6.34 -2.69
CA GLN A 126 13.09 -7.16 -2.80
C GLN A 126 12.84 -7.54 -4.26
N ILE A 127 13.00 -6.60 -5.18
CA ILE A 127 12.83 -6.83 -6.60
C ILE A 127 13.88 -7.80 -7.13
N ASP A 128 15.13 -7.66 -6.76
CA ASP A 128 16.21 -8.56 -7.16
C ASP A 128 15.93 -10.00 -6.72
N SER A 129 15.37 -10.18 -5.52
CA SER A 129 14.93 -11.51 -5.07
C SER A 129 13.78 -12.06 -5.89
N LEU A 130 12.91 -11.21 -6.45
CA LEU A 130 11.81 -11.60 -7.34
C LEU A 130 12.28 -11.87 -8.76
N ILE A 131 13.21 -11.05 -9.28
CA ILE A 131 13.78 -11.18 -10.63
C ILE A 131 14.54 -12.51 -10.77
N SER A 132 15.10 -13.07 -9.71
CA SER A 132 15.73 -14.38 -9.72
C SER A 132 14.77 -15.50 -10.16
N SER A 133 13.45 -15.26 -10.07
CA SER A 133 12.39 -16.08 -10.65
C SER A 133 11.46 -15.20 -11.48
N LYS A 134 11.48 -15.37 -12.80
CA LYS A 134 10.57 -14.64 -13.71
C LYS A 134 9.10 -14.87 -13.35
N THR A 135 8.75 -16.09 -12.94
CA THR A 135 7.41 -16.44 -12.48
C THR A 135 7.05 -15.71 -11.18
N GLY A 136 7.99 -15.58 -10.23
CA GLY A 136 7.80 -14.86 -8.97
C GLY A 136 7.50 -13.38 -9.19
N LEU A 137 8.21 -12.74 -10.12
CA LEU A 137 7.97 -11.35 -10.49
C LEU A 137 6.57 -11.18 -11.10
N TYR A 138 6.18 -12.05 -12.01
CA TYR A 138 4.85 -12.02 -12.64
C TYR A 138 3.73 -12.31 -11.63
N SER A 139 3.94 -13.27 -10.74
CA SER A 139 3.01 -13.58 -9.65
C SER A 139 2.78 -12.38 -8.73
N ALA A 140 3.85 -11.66 -8.36
CA ALA A 140 3.75 -10.42 -7.59
C ALA A 140 3.00 -9.33 -8.36
N GLY A 141 3.27 -9.18 -9.66
CA GLY A 141 2.58 -8.23 -10.54
C GLY A 141 1.07 -8.52 -10.63
N ILE A 142 0.68 -9.79 -10.77
CA ILE A 142 -0.73 -10.21 -10.80
C ILE A 142 -1.42 -9.83 -9.48
N ILE A 143 -0.80 -10.16 -8.32
CA ILE A 143 -1.37 -9.83 -7.01
C ILE A 143 -1.51 -8.31 -6.86
N ALA A 144 -0.50 -7.56 -7.28
CA ALA A 144 -0.54 -6.09 -7.27
C ALA A 144 -1.70 -5.55 -8.11
N PHE A 145 -1.90 -6.09 -9.31
CA PHE A 145 -2.93 -5.64 -10.24
C PHE A 145 -4.35 -5.96 -9.76
N VAL A 146 -4.57 -7.18 -9.27
CA VAL A 146 -5.89 -7.63 -8.79
C VAL A 146 -6.19 -7.12 -7.37
N GLN A 147 -5.16 -6.62 -6.65
CA GLN A 147 -5.16 -6.10 -5.27
C GLN A 147 -5.43 -7.16 -4.20
N SER A 148 -6.32 -8.10 -4.43
CA SER A 148 -6.61 -9.22 -3.53
C SER A 148 -7.07 -10.43 -4.34
N ILE A 149 -6.45 -11.57 -4.09
CA ILE A 149 -6.72 -12.81 -4.80
C ILE A 149 -7.26 -13.83 -3.81
N HIS A 150 -8.42 -14.39 -4.10
CA HIS A 150 -8.97 -15.52 -3.35
C HIS A 150 -8.36 -16.82 -3.90
N LEU A 151 -7.70 -17.59 -3.04
CA LEU A 151 -6.94 -18.78 -3.45
C LEU A 151 -7.85 -19.95 -3.87
N ASP A 152 -9.11 -19.94 -3.43
CA ASP A 152 -10.13 -20.92 -3.84
C ASP A 152 -10.67 -20.67 -5.26
N HIS A 153 -10.33 -19.51 -5.88
CA HIS A 153 -10.88 -19.07 -7.19
C HIS A 153 -9.77 -18.74 -8.20
N LEU A 154 -8.63 -19.42 -8.13
CA LEU A 154 -7.51 -19.19 -9.04
C LEU A 154 -7.84 -19.50 -10.51
N GLU A 155 -8.84 -20.32 -10.79
CA GLU A 155 -9.33 -20.60 -12.14
C GLU A 155 -9.80 -19.33 -12.88
N SER A 156 -10.26 -18.30 -12.17
CA SER A 156 -10.61 -17.01 -12.77
C SER A 156 -9.40 -16.27 -13.37
N LEU A 157 -8.19 -16.60 -12.92
CA LEU A 157 -6.94 -16.03 -13.41
C LEU A 157 -6.29 -16.86 -14.54
N ALA A 158 -6.89 -17.97 -14.94
CA ALA A 158 -6.34 -18.86 -15.97
C ALA A 158 -5.98 -18.14 -17.29
N PRO A 159 -6.77 -17.17 -17.81
CA PRO A 159 -6.38 -16.41 -19.00
C PRO A 159 -5.10 -15.59 -18.78
N ILE A 160 -4.94 -14.97 -17.61
CA ILE A 160 -3.77 -14.18 -17.24
C ILE A 160 -2.55 -15.10 -17.12
N PHE A 161 -2.70 -16.23 -16.42
CA PHE A 161 -1.64 -17.22 -16.28
C PHE A 161 -1.14 -17.72 -17.63
N LYS A 162 -2.07 -18.03 -18.55
CA LYS A 162 -1.73 -18.45 -19.91
C LYS A 162 -0.95 -17.39 -20.67
N THR A 163 -1.35 -16.11 -20.56
CA THR A 163 -0.68 -15.01 -21.25
C THR A 163 0.75 -14.81 -20.73
N LEU A 164 0.96 -14.95 -19.43
CA LEU A 164 2.26 -14.77 -18.79
C LEU A 164 3.12 -16.04 -18.75
N GLY A 165 2.60 -17.17 -19.25
CA GLY A 165 3.31 -18.46 -19.25
C GLY A 165 3.54 -19.03 -17.85
N ILE A 166 2.62 -18.78 -16.91
CA ILE A 166 2.68 -19.28 -15.53
C ILE A 166 1.63 -20.37 -15.36
N THR A 167 1.93 -21.39 -14.57
CA THR A 167 0.93 -22.36 -14.13
C THR A 167 0.33 -21.97 -12.77
N GLY A 168 -0.85 -22.52 -12.45
CA GLY A 168 -1.44 -22.31 -11.13
C GLY A 168 -0.57 -22.88 -10.00
N ASP A 169 0.22 -23.91 -10.26
CA ASP A 169 1.14 -24.49 -9.27
C ASP A 169 2.39 -23.64 -9.09
N ASP A 170 2.93 -23.04 -10.18
CA ASP A 170 3.99 -22.04 -10.10
C ASP A 170 3.53 -20.88 -9.23
N PHE A 171 2.34 -20.34 -9.51
CA PHE A 171 1.75 -19.23 -8.75
C PHE A 171 1.63 -19.56 -7.26
N LYS A 172 1.15 -20.76 -6.89
CA LYS A 172 1.06 -21.17 -5.47
C LYS A 172 2.43 -21.31 -4.82
N THR A 173 3.42 -21.75 -5.57
CA THR A 173 4.80 -21.87 -5.08
C THR A 173 5.41 -20.48 -4.87
N ASP A 174 5.27 -19.60 -5.85
CA ASP A 174 5.73 -18.21 -5.78
C ASP A 174 5.06 -17.48 -4.61
N LEU A 175 3.76 -17.69 -4.40
CA LEU A 175 3.01 -17.06 -3.31
C LEU A 175 3.62 -17.36 -1.93
N LYS A 176 4.05 -18.61 -1.70
CA LYS A 176 4.71 -18.98 -0.44
C LYS A 176 6.07 -18.29 -0.28
N LEU A 177 6.81 -18.15 -1.37
CA LEU A 177 8.11 -17.45 -1.37
C LEU A 177 7.91 -15.95 -1.13
N LEU A 178 6.92 -15.33 -1.80
CA LEU A 178 6.57 -13.92 -1.64
C LEU A 178 6.08 -13.62 -0.22
N HIS A 179 5.32 -14.52 0.38
CA HIS A 179 4.89 -14.39 1.77
C HIS A 179 6.06 -14.50 2.75
N LYS A 180 6.98 -15.46 2.53
CA LYS A 180 8.20 -15.59 3.33
C LYS A 180 9.12 -14.37 3.22
N ALA A 181 9.11 -13.69 2.08
CA ALA A 181 9.84 -12.45 1.84
C ALA A 181 9.11 -11.20 2.35
N GLU A 182 7.97 -11.36 3.05
CA GLU A 182 7.13 -10.27 3.59
C GLU A 182 6.60 -9.30 2.51
N ILE A 183 6.52 -9.74 1.26
CA ILE A 183 6.00 -8.97 0.13
C ILE A 183 4.49 -9.11 0.03
N VAL A 184 3.98 -10.31 0.32
CA VAL A 184 2.57 -10.65 0.23
C VAL A 184 2.05 -11.09 1.59
N ASP A 185 0.93 -10.53 1.99
CA ASP A 185 0.18 -11.01 3.16
C ASP A 185 -0.76 -12.13 2.75
N LEU A 186 -0.70 -13.22 3.49
CA LEU A 186 -1.68 -14.29 3.42
C LEU A 186 -2.72 -14.11 4.54
N CYS A 187 -3.97 -13.90 4.15
CA CYS A 187 -5.08 -13.77 5.09
C CYS A 187 -5.76 -15.13 5.27
N ASN A 188 -5.53 -15.79 6.42
CA ASN A 188 -6.09 -17.10 6.78
C ASN A 188 -5.86 -18.19 5.72
N ASP A 189 -4.77 -18.17 4.99
CA ASP A 189 -4.45 -19.06 3.85
C ASP A 189 -5.53 -19.10 2.75
N LYS A 190 -6.41 -18.11 2.71
CA LYS A 190 -7.51 -18.03 1.74
C LYS A 190 -7.40 -16.86 0.77
N ALA A 191 -6.72 -15.81 1.15
CA ALA A 191 -6.54 -14.64 0.29
C ALA A 191 -5.10 -14.14 0.37
N ALA A 192 -4.61 -13.66 -0.76
CA ALA A 192 -3.31 -13.03 -0.89
C ALA A 192 -3.45 -11.58 -1.32
N ARG A 193 -2.66 -10.68 -0.73
CA ARG A 193 -2.61 -9.26 -1.10
C ARG A 193 -1.23 -8.67 -0.84
N ILE A 194 -0.93 -7.56 -1.49
CA ILE A 194 0.20 -6.70 -1.14
C ILE A 194 -0.34 -5.54 -0.31
N SER A 195 0.07 -5.43 0.95
CA SER A 195 -0.44 -4.41 1.86
C SER A 195 0.09 -3.02 1.55
N ASP A 196 1.31 -2.92 1.01
CA ASP A 196 1.89 -1.67 0.58
C ASP A 196 1.34 -1.23 -0.78
N GLN A 197 0.39 -0.30 -0.77
CA GLN A 197 -0.23 0.21 -2.01
C GLN A 197 0.79 0.90 -2.93
N SER A 198 1.78 1.57 -2.37
CA SER A 198 2.79 2.26 -3.18
C SER A 198 3.72 1.26 -3.86
N PHE A 199 4.11 0.22 -3.16
CA PHE A 199 4.85 -0.90 -3.74
C PHE A 199 4.01 -1.67 -4.77
N SER A 200 2.73 -1.88 -4.49
CA SER A 200 1.79 -2.48 -5.45
C SER A 200 1.72 -1.69 -6.75
N ASN A 201 1.55 -0.36 -6.68
CA ASN A 201 1.52 0.51 -7.86
C ASN A 201 2.86 0.48 -8.62
N PHE A 202 3.98 0.47 -7.89
CA PHE A 202 5.30 0.34 -8.47
C PHE A 202 5.44 -0.99 -9.21
N LEU A 203 5.05 -2.13 -8.62
CA LEU A 203 5.10 -3.45 -9.25
C LEU A 203 4.25 -3.52 -10.52
N ILE A 204 3.06 -2.92 -10.53
CA ILE A 204 2.21 -2.86 -11.73
C ILE A 204 2.98 -2.17 -12.86
N LYS A 205 3.57 -1.00 -12.60
CA LYS A 205 4.35 -0.26 -13.58
C LYS A 205 5.56 -1.06 -14.04
N TYR A 206 6.33 -1.58 -13.10
CA TYR A 206 7.55 -2.33 -13.37
C TYR A 206 7.29 -3.57 -14.23
N VAL A 207 6.34 -4.43 -13.82
CA VAL A 207 6.07 -5.71 -14.49
C VAL A 207 5.41 -5.52 -15.87
N PHE A 208 4.41 -4.66 -15.97
CA PHE A 208 3.56 -4.59 -17.17
C PHE A 208 4.00 -3.50 -18.15
N VAL A 209 4.71 -2.48 -17.70
CA VAL A 209 5.14 -1.36 -18.55
C VAL A 209 6.63 -1.44 -18.87
N GLU A 210 7.48 -1.62 -17.85
CA GLU A 210 8.94 -1.62 -18.02
C GLU A 210 9.45 -2.97 -18.53
N GLU A 211 9.07 -4.07 -17.87
CA GLU A 211 9.45 -5.43 -18.28
C GLU A 211 8.62 -5.97 -19.46
N LYS A 212 7.54 -5.24 -19.84
CA LYS A 212 6.66 -5.61 -20.97
C LYS A 212 6.20 -7.07 -20.87
N ALA A 213 5.73 -7.47 -19.71
CA ALA A 213 5.29 -8.84 -19.44
C ALA A 213 4.06 -9.27 -20.26
N VAL A 214 3.38 -8.32 -20.92
CA VAL A 214 2.18 -8.52 -21.77
C VAL A 214 2.44 -7.96 -23.16
#